data_d71f11e2dad9b659e9f296b558dfd173
#
_entry.id   d71f11e2dad9b659e9f296b558dfd173
#
_cell.length_a   1.000
_cell.length_b   1.000
_cell.length_c   1.000
_cell.angle_alpha   90.00
_cell.angle_beta   90.00
_cell.angle_gamma   90.00
#
_symmetry.space_group_name_H-M   'P 1'
#
loop_
_entity.id
_entity.type
_entity.pdbx_description
1 polymer ?
#
loop_
_entity_poly.entity_id
_entity_poly.type
_entity_poly.pdbx_seq_one_letter_code
_entity_poly.pdbx_strand_id
1 'polypeptide(L)'
;EIAQCLVGSEMCIRDRYCSGKIHLGTAWNKVIKDSYLRYKSMNGFSLRRQAGWDMHGLPIEHKVEELMGIKSKQEIEENIGIAKFVDKCKEFAIDNKLAMEKEFDDLGVWMDWEDPYMTLDPKYMESAWWTLKRANEQNLLVNDKRVISWCPHCETALAAAEIDYEEKVDPSIFVKFPLKTPLLEDSDLPEYFLVWTTTPWTLPANLAICVNPEFDYAFVKIDGEILLLAQNLVETVLGPATIVHKTKIPAENEDEEDKIIKETEVVYEIIKVVKGESLLHKSYIYPLEKEVSIHDEFDKNENVHTILPGDHVELGEGTGFVHTAPGHGPDDFEVGKAYDLPIFCPVDESGNFTDDAGKYAAEFCKAANDEIMADLQDSGLMYRNETIEHRYGVCWRCKTPIIYLATKQWFLKVTDIKQKMLDEIDKVEWVPQWAGQGRFRDWVDNAKDWTISRQRYWGIPIPIWECPDCGELKVIGSVEELKNEALNDISVDDDELVHRPYVDEIVMKCDKCGSEVKRIPDVLDVWIDSGVAGWASLYYPQQQDKFNQWFPYDFITEGHDQTRGWFYSQLGAGVISMGQVPYKKVLMHGFVLDEHGKKMSKSLGNVVSPEEVIEKYLSLIHI
;
A
#
# COMPACT_ATOMS: atom_id res chain seq x y z
N GLU A 1 -16.27 49.52 12.51
CA GLU A 1 -14.80 49.23 12.59
C GLU A 1 -14.47 48.02 13.47
N ILE A 2 -15.24 47.72 14.54
CA ILE A 2 -15.02 46.54 15.37
C ILE A 2 -15.46 45.26 14.64
N ALA A 3 -16.42 45.33 13.71
CA ALA A 3 -16.88 44.18 12.93
C ALA A 3 -15.91 43.75 11.80
N GLN A 4 -14.97 44.59 11.39
CA GLN A 4 -13.92 44.27 10.42
C GLN A 4 -12.69 43.60 11.05
N CYS A 5 -12.56 43.59 12.38
CA CYS A 5 -11.48 42.92 13.08
C CYS A 5 -11.72 41.42 13.34
N LEU A 6 -12.88 40.87 12.93
CA LEU A 6 -13.28 39.50 13.16
C LEU A 6 -13.21 38.61 11.89
N VAL A 7 -12.24 38.87 11.04
CA VAL A 7 -11.90 37.88 10.02
C VAL A 7 -11.13 36.74 10.71
N GLY A 8 -11.82 35.66 10.99
CA GLY A 8 -11.20 34.44 11.54
C GLY A 8 -10.15 33.90 10.57
N SER A 9 -8.99 33.58 11.06
CA SER A 9 -7.98 32.78 10.33
C SER A 9 -7.88 31.45 11.03
N GLU A 10 -8.39 30.38 10.42
CA GLU A 10 -8.21 29.05 10.94
C GLU A 10 -6.89 28.46 10.44
N MET A 11 -6.05 28.06 11.37
CA MET A 11 -4.89 27.24 11.07
C MET A 11 -5.13 25.83 11.58
N CYS A 12 -5.15 24.88 10.67
CA CYS A 12 -5.11 23.49 11.06
C CYS A 12 -3.74 23.15 11.62
N ILE A 13 -3.73 22.86 12.87
CA ILE A 13 -2.63 22.16 13.48
C ILE A 13 -2.95 20.69 13.23
N ARG A 14 -2.22 20.07 12.28
CA ARG A 14 -2.35 18.63 12.06
C ARG A 14 -2.37 17.93 13.40
N ASP A 15 -3.38 17.08 13.60
CA ASP A 15 -3.46 16.14 14.68
C ASP A 15 -2.16 15.34 14.78
N ARG A 16 -1.68 15.14 15.99
CA ARG A 16 -0.45 14.40 16.25
C ARG A 16 -0.77 12.98 16.64
N TYR A 17 -0.02 12.08 16.02
CA TYR A 17 -0.17 10.66 16.25
C TYR A 17 0.36 10.29 17.64
N CYS A 18 -0.50 9.71 18.49
CA CYS A 18 -0.23 9.45 19.91
C CYS A 18 0.50 8.12 20.13
N SER A 19 1.67 7.92 19.49
CA SER A 19 2.45 6.68 19.58
C SER A 19 3.80 6.80 20.30
N GLY A 20 4.08 7.94 20.92
CA GLY A 20 5.33 8.16 21.68
C GLY A 20 5.77 9.63 21.74
N LYS A 21 6.96 9.86 22.30
CA LYS A 21 7.53 11.20 22.48
C LYS A 21 7.70 11.97 21.16
N ILE A 22 7.62 13.32 21.24
CA ILE A 22 7.90 14.19 20.10
C ILE A 22 9.38 14.07 19.69
N HIS A 23 9.64 14.31 18.41
CA HIS A 23 11.00 14.37 17.85
C HIS A 23 11.25 15.75 17.22
N LEU A 24 12.51 16.07 16.87
CA LEU A 24 12.87 17.38 16.33
C LEU A 24 12.04 17.79 15.10
N GLY A 25 11.68 16.85 14.22
CA GLY A 25 10.81 17.15 13.08
C GLY A 25 9.41 17.58 13.52
N THR A 26 8.87 16.99 14.60
CA THR A 26 7.60 17.42 15.21
C THR A 26 7.73 18.82 15.82
N ALA A 27 8.79 19.05 16.59
CA ALA A 27 9.08 20.35 17.18
C ALA A 27 9.24 21.43 16.12
N TRP A 28 10.03 21.16 15.07
CA TRP A 28 10.23 22.06 13.93
C TRP A 28 8.91 22.49 13.28
N ASN A 29 8.06 21.52 12.96
CA ASN A 29 6.76 21.78 12.37
C ASN A 29 5.87 22.66 13.28
N LYS A 30 5.82 22.34 14.59
CA LYS A 30 5.01 23.11 15.55
C LYS A 30 5.53 24.52 15.75
N VAL A 31 6.85 24.75 15.76
CA VAL A 31 7.46 26.07 15.87
C VAL A 31 7.13 26.94 14.66
N ILE A 32 7.14 26.36 13.45
CA ILE A 32 6.73 27.10 12.24
C ILE A 32 5.27 27.55 12.38
N LYS A 33 4.37 26.66 12.77
CA LYS A 33 2.94 26.96 12.97
C LYS A 33 2.74 28.01 14.05
N ASP A 34 3.38 27.87 15.20
CA ASP A 34 3.29 28.80 16.32
C ASP A 34 3.80 30.21 15.94
N SER A 35 4.92 30.28 15.22
CA SER A 35 5.44 31.57 14.72
C SER A 35 4.44 32.28 13.81
N TYR A 36 3.79 31.54 12.91
CA TYR A 36 2.77 32.10 12.03
C TYR A 36 1.52 32.54 12.80
N LEU A 37 1.06 31.74 13.78
CA LEU A 37 -0.07 32.08 14.65
C LEU A 37 0.20 33.40 15.43
N ARG A 38 1.36 33.47 16.06
CA ARG A 38 1.75 34.72 16.81
C ARG A 38 1.79 35.92 15.90
N TYR A 39 2.38 35.79 14.70
CA TYR A 39 2.42 36.85 13.70
C TYR A 39 1.01 37.31 13.31
N LYS A 40 0.10 36.38 13.02
CA LYS A 40 -1.29 36.70 12.66
C LYS A 40 -2.04 37.36 13.82
N SER A 41 -1.88 36.85 15.04
CA SER A 41 -2.48 37.47 16.24
C SER A 41 -2.02 38.90 16.45
N MET A 42 -0.72 39.17 16.30
CA MET A 42 -0.18 40.54 16.38
C MET A 42 -0.70 41.47 15.28
N ASN A 43 -1.17 40.93 14.16
CA ASN A 43 -1.81 41.67 13.08
C ASN A 43 -3.35 41.77 13.22
N GLY A 44 -3.91 41.40 14.38
CA GLY A 44 -5.33 41.60 14.70
C GLY A 44 -6.28 40.53 14.18
N PHE A 45 -5.75 39.35 13.74
CA PHE A 45 -6.60 38.21 13.34
C PHE A 45 -7.11 37.47 14.57
N SER A 46 -8.37 37.02 14.51
CA SER A 46 -8.90 36.04 15.44
C SER A 46 -8.41 34.64 15.02
N LEU A 47 -7.91 33.87 15.97
CA LEU A 47 -7.27 32.58 15.71
C LEU A 47 -7.93 31.49 16.53
N ARG A 48 -8.16 30.34 15.88
CA ARG A 48 -8.45 29.09 16.57
C ARG A 48 -7.15 28.32 16.77
N ARG A 49 -6.76 28.12 18.04
CA ARG A 49 -5.50 27.47 18.44
C ARG A 49 -5.72 26.10 19.06
N GLN A 50 -6.71 25.38 18.58
CA GLN A 50 -7.10 24.08 19.11
C GLN A 50 -6.03 23.02 18.87
N ALA A 51 -5.69 22.25 19.91
CA ALA A 51 -4.84 21.07 19.79
C ALA A 51 -5.60 19.94 19.07
N GLY A 52 -4.89 19.15 18.26
CA GLY A 52 -5.47 18.00 17.56
C GLY A 52 -4.63 16.74 17.79
N TRP A 53 -5.34 15.62 18.02
CA TRP A 53 -4.75 14.35 18.38
C TRP A 53 -5.30 13.21 17.52
N ASP A 54 -4.37 12.57 16.79
CA ASP A 54 -4.63 11.35 16.02
C ASP A 54 -4.36 10.15 16.93
N MET A 55 -5.42 9.39 17.23
CA MET A 55 -5.43 8.44 18.33
C MET A 55 -5.83 7.02 17.93
N HIS A 56 -5.96 6.73 16.63
CA HIS A 56 -6.34 5.43 16.10
C HIS A 56 -5.26 4.77 15.25
N GLY A 57 -5.49 3.53 14.85
CA GLY A 57 -4.79 2.85 13.77
C GLY A 57 -3.65 1.94 14.19
N LEU A 58 -3.14 1.24 13.19
CA LEU A 58 -2.11 0.21 13.30
C LEU A 58 -0.87 0.59 14.13
N PRO A 59 -0.36 1.84 14.11
CA PRO A 59 0.80 2.18 14.92
C PRO A 59 0.60 2.09 16.43
N ILE A 60 -0.62 2.36 16.91
CA ILE A 60 -0.98 2.21 18.33
C ILE A 60 -1.19 0.73 18.65
N GLU A 61 -1.97 0.01 17.82
CA GLU A 61 -2.16 -1.43 18.00
C GLU A 61 -0.84 -2.17 18.10
N HIS A 62 0.08 -1.95 17.17
CA HIS A 62 1.39 -2.61 17.18
C HIS A 62 2.18 -2.33 18.47
N LYS A 63 2.11 -1.10 19.00
CA LYS A 63 2.76 -0.80 20.30
C LYS A 63 2.10 -1.52 21.46
N VAL A 64 0.80 -1.64 21.46
CA VAL A 64 0.06 -2.37 22.48
C VAL A 64 0.32 -3.89 22.35
N GLU A 65 0.38 -4.42 21.14
CA GLU A 65 0.80 -5.82 20.88
C GLU A 65 2.19 -6.09 21.47
N GLU A 66 3.18 -5.22 21.21
CA GLU A 66 4.53 -5.32 21.78
C GLU A 66 4.49 -5.31 23.32
N LEU A 67 3.74 -4.37 23.91
CA LEU A 67 3.63 -4.23 25.37
C LEU A 67 2.93 -5.41 26.04
N MET A 68 1.96 -6.02 25.37
CA MET A 68 1.23 -7.19 25.85
C MET A 68 1.89 -8.52 25.48
N GLY A 69 2.92 -8.51 24.63
CA GLY A 69 3.61 -9.70 24.14
C GLY A 69 2.80 -10.55 23.17
N ILE A 70 1.84 -9.93 22.45
CA ILE A 70 0.97 -10.57 21.46
C ILE A 70 1.76 -10.85 20.18
N LYS A 71 1.59 -12.04 19.61
CA LYS A 71 2.35 -12.48 18.43
C LYS A 71 1.49 -12.63 17.17
N SER A 72 0.18 -12.77 17.33
CA SER A 72 -0.75 -12.95 16.22
C SER A 72 -2.09 -12.30 16.51
N LYS A 73 -2.82 -11.99 15.44
CA LYS A 73 -4.19 -11.48 15.49
C LYS A 73 -5.14 -12.47 16.19
N GLN A 74 -4.94 -13.77 15.97
CA GLN A 74 -5.72 -14.83 16.59
C GLN A 74 -5.63 -14.79 18.15
N GLU A 75 -4.48 -14.45 18.71
CA GLU A 75 -4.33 -14.31 20.18
C GLU A 75 -5.21 -13.19 20.74
N ILE A 76 -5.46 -12.12 19.98
CA ILE A 76 -6.36 -11.05 20.38
C ILE A 76 -7.80 -11.57 20.46
N GLU A 77 -8.24 -12.33 19.47
CA GLU A 77 -9.61 -12.83 19.37
C GLU A 77 -9.90 -13.92 20.38
N GLU A 78 -9.01 -14.91 20.51
CA GLU A 78 -9.26 -16.12 21.31
C GLU A 78 -8.86 -15.99 22.77
N ASN A 79 -7.77 -15.27 23.07
CA ASN A 79 -7.16 -15.29 24.41
C ASN A 79 -7.39 -14.01 25.21
N ILE A 80 -7.40 -12.84 24.54
CA ILE A 80 -7.45 -11.54 25.21
C ILE A 80 -8.86 -10.97 25.21
N GLY A 81 -9.54 -11.07 24.10
CA GLY A 81 -10.82 -10.43 23.78
C GLY A 81 -10.65 -9.03 23.19
N ILE A 82 -11.42 -8.74 22.14
CA ILE A 82 -11.34 -7.49 21.37
C ILE A 82 -11.58 -6.27 22.27
N ALA A 83 -12.59 -6.29 23.15
CA ALA A 83 -12.90 -5.18 24.06
C ALA A 83 -11.68 -4.79 24.90
N LYS A 84 -11.02 -5.77 25.56
CA LYS A 84 -9.86 -5.51 26.41
C LYS A 84 -8.66 -4.98 25.61
N PHE A 85 -8.47 -5.45 24.38
CA PHE A 85 -7.42 -4.95 23.50
C PHE A 85 -7.68 -3.50 23.08
N VAL A 86 -8.89 -3.18 22.69
CA VAL A 86 -9.35 -1.82 22.32
C VAL A 86 -9.20 -0.86 23.51
N ASP A 87 -9.60 -1.27 24.72
CA ASP A 87 -9.40 -0.49 25.96
C ASP A 87 -7.92 -0.17 26.19
N LYS A 88 -7.03 -1.14 25.96
CA LYS A 88 -5.59 -0.93 26.11
C LYS A 88 -5.02 0.01 25.03
N CYS A 89 -5.54 -0.04 23.82
CA CYS A 89 -5.17 0.91 22.77
C CYS A 89 -5.61 2.34 23.14
N LYS A 90 -6.83 2.49 23.64
CA LYS A 90 -7.38 3.77 24.12
C LYS A 90 -6.56 4.35 25.29
N GLU A 91 -6.29 3.54 26.31
CA GLU A 91 -5.44 3.91 27.47
C GLU A 91 -4.05 4.38 27.00
N PHE A 92 -3.39 3.60 26.14
CA PHE A 92 -2.08 3.94 25.60
C PHE A 92 -2.09 5.25 24.81
N ALA A 93 -3.09 5.48 23.97
CA ALA A 93 -3.23 6.71 23.18
C ALA A 93 -3.44 7.94 24.07
N ILE A 94 -4.26 7.84 25.12
CA ILE A 94 -4.52 8.91 26.09
C ILE A 94 -3.25 9.25 26.89
N ASP A 95 -2.52 8.24 27.38
CA ASP A 95 -1.29 8.45 28.14
C ASP A 95 -0.22 9.16 27.30
N ASN A 96 -0.05 8.76 26.03
CA ASN A 96 0.88 9.42 25.13
C ASN A 96 0.44 10.87 24.79
N LYS A 97 -0.86 11.10 24.61
CA LYS A 97 -1.42 12.44 24.41
C LYS A 97 -1.03 13.37 25.57
N LEU A 98 -1.21 12.94 26.82
CA LEU A 98 -0.86 13.73 28.01
C LEU A 98 0.65 13.99 28.11
N ALA A 99 1.48 12.99 27.78
CA ALA A 99 2.93 13.17 27.76
C ALA A 99 3.36 14.18 26.68
N MET A 100 2.79 14.11 25.47
CA MET A 100 3.10 15.02 24.37
C MET A 100 2.60 16.44 24.62
N GLU A 101 1.47 16.63 25.29
CA GLU A 101 0.99 17.96 25.71
C GLU A 101 2.04 18.68 26.56
N LYS A 102 2.59 17.95 27.58
CA LYS A 102 3.65 18.50 28.41
C LYS A 102 4.90 18.84 27.59
N GLU A 103 5.33 17.97 26.69
CA GLU A 103 6.49 18.23 25.83
C GLU A 103 6.29 19.46 24.91
N PHE A 104 5.07 19.70 24.41
CA PHE A 104 4.75 20.89 23.63
C PHE A 104 4.65 22.17 24.50
N ASP A 105 4.16 22.05 25.72
CA ASP A 105 4.13 23.16 26.67
C ASP A 105 5.56 23.57 27.07
N ASP A 106 6.44 22.59 27.36
CA ASP A 106 7.86 22.81 27.63
C ASP A 106 8.58 23.46 26.42
N LEU A 107 8.18 23.11 25.17
CA LEU A 107 8.66 23.76 23.95
C LEU A 107 8.13 25.19 23.78
N GLY A 108 7.10 25.56 24.53
CA GLY A 108 6.46 26.87 24.52
C GLY A 108 5.51 27.11 23.36
N VAL A 109 4.92 26.07 22.81
CA VAL A 109 3.92 26.16 21.73
C VAL A 109 2.63 26.77 22.27
N TRP A 110 2.12 27.79 21.59
CA TRP A 110 0.94 28.55 22.01
C TRP A 110 -0.35 27.89 21.54
N MET A 111 -0.87 26.93 22.28
CA MET A 111 -2.07 26.17 21.98
C MET A 111 -3.08 26.20 23.12
N ASP A 112 -4.34 25.96 22.78
CA ASP A 112 -5.41 25.71 23.71
C ASP A 112 -5.45 24.21 24.03
N TRP A 113 -4.95 23.83 25.21
CA TRP A 113 -4.90 22.46 25.68
C TRP A 113 -6.20 22.02 26.38
N GLU A 114 -7.09 22.97 26.72
CA GLU A 114 -8.33 22.71 27.45
C GLU A 114 -9.48 22.27 26.53
N ASP A 115 -9.45 22.67 25.23
CA ASP A 115 -10.44 22.29 24.23
C ASP A 115 -9.79 21.61 23.01
N PRO A 116 -9.13 20.44 23.19
CA PRO A 116 -8.55 19.70 22.07
C PRO A 116 -9.64 19.00 21.26
N TYR A 117 -9.38 18.72 19.98
CA TYR A 117 -10.12 17.66 19.29
C TYR A 117 -9.33 16.35 19.30
N MET A 118 -10.03 15.23 19.35
CA MET A 118 -9.46 13.90 19.36
C MET A 118 -10.18 13.03 18.34
N THR A 119 -9.45 12.26 17.54
CA THR A 119 -10.07 11.41 16.52
C THR A 119 -10.96 10.31 17.12
N LEU A 120 -10.73 9.95 18.38
CA LEU A 120 -11.56 8.99 19.14
C LEU A 120 -12.85 9.61 19.74
N ASP A 121 -13.05 10.93 19.67
CA ASP A 121 -14.30 11.57 20.13
C ASP A 121 -15.47 11.13 19.22
N PRO A 122 -16.60 10.63 19.77
CA PRO A 122 -17.78 10.25 18.99
C PRO A 122 -18.23 11.33 17.99
N LYS A 123 -18.20 12.60 18.39
CA LYS A 123 -18.57 13.73 17.52
C LYS A 123 -17.62 13.93 16.35
N TYR A 124 -16.34 13.59 16.53
CA TYR A 124 -15.36 13.59 15.46
C TYR A 124 -15.58 12.39 14.51
N MET A 125 -15.79 11.20 15.08
CA MET A 125 -16.02 9.96 14.33
C MET A 125 -17.28 10.04 13.46
N GLU A 126 -18.34 10.69 13.96
CA GLU A 126 -19.55 10.96 13.16
C GLU A 126 -19.26 11.73 11.86
N SER A 127 -18.30 12.66 11.88
CA SER A 127 -17.92 13.39 10.67
C SER A 127 -17.25 12.51 9.63
N ALA A 128 -16.48 11.50 10.08
CA ALA A 128 -15.91 10.48 9.18
C ALA A 128 -17.02 9.57 8.62
N TRP A 129 -17.95 9.12 9.45
CA TRP A 129 -19.11 8.35 9.02
C TRP A 129 -19.98 9.12 8.03
N TRP A 130 -20.24 10.40 8.31
CA TRP A 130 -20.95 11.27 7.38
C TRP A 130 -20.23 11.39 6.04
N THR A 131 -18.91 11.47 6.03
CA THR A 131 -18.10 11.53 4.80
C THR A 131 -18.27 10.26 3.96
N LEU A 132 -18.28 9.08 4.59
CA LEU A 132 -18.55 7.82 3.88
C LEU A 132 -19.98 7.74 3.34
N LYS A 133 -20.96 8.19 4.12
CA LYS A 133 -22.33 8.28 3.66
C LYS A 133 -22.46 9.17 2.43
N ARG A 134 -21.77 10.33 2.41
CA ARG A 134 -21.69 11.21 1.24
C ARG A 134 -21.01 10.53 0.04
N ALA A 135 -19.98 9.73 0.27
CA ALA A 135 -19.35 8.94 -0.79
C ALA A 135 -20.33 7.90 -1.38
N ASN A 136 -21.06 7.20 -0.52
CA ASN A 136 -22.08 6.22 -0.94
C ASN A 136 -23.21 6.87 -1.76
N GLU A 137 -23.72 8.01 -1.33
CA GLU A 137 -24.76 8.78 -2.05
C GLU A 137 -24.32 9.19 -3.46
N GLN A 138 -23.01 9.33 -3.70
CA GLN A 138 -22.41 9.67 -4.99
C GLN A 138 -21.96 8.44 -5.79
N ASN A 139 -22.19 7.22 -5.32
CA ASN A 139 -21.72 5.95 -5.89
C ASN A 139 -20.17 5.88 -5.99
N LEU A 140 -19.48 6.55 -5.07
CA LEU A 140 -18.01 6.52 -4.96
C LEU A 140 -17.51 5.48 -3.97
N LEU A 141 -18.38 4.88 -3.16
CA LEU A 141 -18.06 3.81 -2.21
C LEU A 141 -18.39 2.46 -2.85
N VAL A 142 -17.39 1.59 -2.98
CA VAL A 142 -17.56 0.28 -3.62
C VAL A 142 -16.84 -0.81 -2.85
N ASN A 143 -17.42 -2.02 -2.84
CA ASN A 143 -16.79 -3.24 -2.37
C ASN A 143 -16.38 -4.07 -3.59
N ASP A 144 -15.08 -4.31 -3.76
CA ASP A 144 -14.56 -4.99 -4.96
C ASP A 144 -13.39 -5.92 -4.59
N LYS A 145 -13.24 -7.02 -5.34
CA LYS A 145 -12.06 -7.89 -5.22
C LYS A 145 -10.96 -7.33 -6.12
N ARG A 146 -9.84 -6.94 -5.54
CA ARG A 146 -8.67 -6.42 -6.26
C ARG A 146 -7.39 -6.95 -5.64
N VAL A 147 -6.33 -6.95 -6.42
CA VAL A 147 -4.98 -7.22 -5.91
C VAL A 147 -4.45 -5.95 -5.25
N ILE A 148 -4.13 -6.07 -3.98
CA ILE A 148 -3.65 -4.96 -3.15
C ILE A 148 -2.38 -5.35 -2.40
N SER A 149 -1.66 -4.33 -1.93
CA SER A 149 -0.54 -4.53 -1.00
C SER A 149 -1.06 -5.02 0.35
N TRP A 150 -0.52 -6.11 0.83
CA TRP A 150 -0.94 -6.80 2.05
C TRP A 150 0.23 -7.07 2.98
N CYS A 151 0.05 -6.84 4.26
CA CYS A 151 1.01 -7.25 5.28
C CYS A 151 0.59 -8.58 5.90
N PRO A 152 1.31 -9.70 5.65
CA PRO A 152 0.93 -11.01 6.18
C PRO A 152 1.10 -11.14 7.69
N HIS A 153 1.95 -10.33 8.33
CA HIS A 153 2.09 -10.30 9.79
C HIS A 153 0.97 -9.51 10.48
N CYS A 154 0.60 -8.34 9.94
CA CYS A 154 -0.48 -7.54 10.49
C CYS A 154 -1.87 -8.00 10.01
N GLU A 155 -1.92 -8.89 9.03
CA GLU A 155 -3.13 -9.41 8.37
C GLU A 155 -4.09 -8.28 7.96
N THR A 156 -3.55 -7.31 7.22
CA THR A 156 -4.33 -6.15 6.79
C THR A 156 -3.81 -5.54 5.48
N ALA A 157 -4.71 -4.89 4.76
CA ALA A 157 -4.41 -4.06 3.61
C ALA A 157 -3.51 -2.88 3.97
N LEU A 158 -2.64 -2.48 3.05
CA LEU A 158 -1.78 -1.31 3.17
C LEU A 158 -2.03 -0.32 2.04
N ALA A 159 -2.20 0.95 2.39
CA ALA A 159 -2.16 2.04 1.43
C ALA A 159 -0.71 2.33 0.98
N ALA A 160 -0.54 2.99 -0.16
CA ALA A 160 0.79 3.33 -0.69
C ALA A 160 1.67 4.16 0.27
N ALA A 161 1.05 4.95 1.15
CA ALA A 161 1.75 5.72 2.19
C ALA A 161 2.21 4.87 3.39
N GLU A 162 1.76 3.63 3.46
CA GLU A 162 2.05 2.67 4.54
C GLU A 162 3.11 1.63 4.15
N ILE A 163 3.76 1.82 2.99
CA ILE A 163 4.82 0.97 2.48
C ILE A 163 6.14 1.73 2.53
N ASP A 164 7.08 1.20 3.29
CA ASP A 164 8.48 1.61 3.24
C ASP A 164 9.24 0.70 2.26
N TYR A 165 10.46 1.11 1.88
CA TYR A 165 11.29 0.33 0.97
C TYR A 165 12.65 0.09 1.60
N GLU A 166 13.08 -1.18 1.59
CA GLU A 166 14.38 -1.64 2.08
C GLU A 166 15.11 -2.43 0.99
N GLU A 167 16.45 -2.42 1.03
CA GLU A 167 17.24 -3.32 0.19
C GLU A 167 17.09 -4.76 0.69
N LYS A 168 16.69 -5.66 -0.21
CA LYS A 168 16.50 -7.10 0.06
C LYS A 168 17.23 -7.91 -0.99
N VAL A 169 17.64 -9.10 -0.58
CA VAL A 169 18.19 -10.11 -1.48
C VAL A 169 17.13 -11.20 -1.65
N ASP A 170 16.62 -11.32 -2.85
CA ASP A 170 15.59 -12.31 -3.19
C ASP A 170 16.10 -13.28 -4.28
N PRO A 171 15.48 -14.46 -4.46
CA PRO A 171 15.77 -15.36 -5.58
C PRO A 171 15.53 -14.65 -6.92
N SER A 172 16.34 -15.00 -7.92
CA SER A 172 16.21 -14.59 -9.30
C SER A 172 16.34 -15.82 -10.17
N ILE A 173 15.22 -16.37 -10.63
CA ILE A 173 15.21 -17.67 -11.32
C ILE A 173 14.70 -17.56 -12.76
N PHE A 174 15.27 -18.41 -13.60
CA PHE A 174 14.84 -18.61 -14.99
C PHE A 174 14.22 -20.00 -15.13
N VAL A 175 12.95 -20.05 -15.52
CA VAL A 175 12.15 -21.27 -15.57
C VAL A 175 11.75 -21.59 -17.01
N LYS A 176 11.89 -22.84 -17.40
CA LYS A 176 11.48 -23.37 -18.70
C LYS A 176 10.01 -23.79 -18.64
N PHE A 177 9.18 -23.20 -19.46
CA PHE A 177 7.78 -23.58 -19.64
C PHE A 177 7.65 -24.36 -20.94
N PRO A 178 7.44 -25.70 -20.90
CA PRO A 178 7.40 -26.53 -22.11
C PRO A 178 6.25 -26.14 -23.02
N LEU A 179 6.50 -26.00 -24.33
CA LEU A 179 5.43 -25.78 -25.29
C LEU A 179 4.55 -27.04 -25.39
N LYS A 180 3.24 -26.87 -25.36
CA LYS A 180 2.28 -27.96 -25.55
C LYS A 180 2.29 -28.48 -26.99
N THR A 181 2.58 -27.60 -27.94
CA THR A 181 2.72 -27.92 -29.37
C THR A 181 3.94 -27.19 -29.92
N PRO A 182 4.91 -27.90 -30.51
CA PRO A 182 6.08 -27.28 -31.12
C PRO A 182 5.71 -26.24 -32.18
N LEU A 183 6.50 -25.17 -32.28
CA LEU A 183 6.31 -24.06 -33.23
C LEU A 183 7.29 -24.14 -34.42
N LEU A 184 8.27 -25.05 -34.35
CA LEU A 184 9.22 -25.32 -35.43
C LEU A 184 8.89 -26.67 -36.09
N GLU A 185 8.54 -26.65 -37.36
CA GLU A 185 8.17 -27.85 -38.15
C GLU A 185 9.39 -28.76 -38.44
N ASP A 186 10.59 -28.15 -38.51
CA ASP A 186 11.82 -28.82 -38.93
C ASP A 186 12.72 -29.21 -37.75
N SER A 187 12.23 -29.29 -36.53
CA SER A 187 13.01 -29.61 -35.33
C SER A 187 12.30 -30.62 -34.45
N ASP A 188 13.04 -31.68 -34.06
CA ASP A 188 12.61 -32.68 -33.06
C ASP A 188 13.06 -32.32 -31.63
N LEU A 189 13.68 -31.14 -31.43
CA LEU A 189 14.16 -30.67 -30.12
C LEU A 189 13.00 -30.13 -29.30
N PRO A 190 13.03 -30.35 -27.96
CA PRO A 190 12.03 -29.74 -27.08
C PRO A 190 12.12 -28.20 -27.08
N GLU A 191 10.96 -27.57 -27.12
CA GLU A 191 10.82 -26.10 -27.14
C GLU A 191 10.26 -25.59 -25.82
N TYR A 192 10.84 -24.48 -25.30
CA TYR A 192 10.45 -23.88 -24.03
C TYR A 192 10.33 -22.36 -24.15
N PHE A 193 9.30 -21.78 -23.56
CA PHE A 193 9.32 -20.36 -23.18
C PHE A 193 10.22 -20.21 -21.95
N LEU A 194 11.23 -19.35 -22.03
CA LEU A 194 12.10 -19.04 -20.91
C LEU A 194 11.56 -17.85 -20.15
N VAL A 195 11.09 -18.07 -18.95
CA VAL A 195 10.43 -17.06 -18.10
C VAL A 195 11.34 -16.72 -16.92
N TRP A 196 11.42 -15.45 -16.58
CA TRP A 196 12.17 -14.96 -15.42
C TRP A 196 11.23 -14.49 -14.32
N THR A 197 11.56 -14.78 -13.05
CA THR A 197 10.83 -14.28 -11.90
C THR A 197 11.74 -14.12 -10.68
N THR A 198 11.43 -13.12 -9.84
CA THR A 198 12.05 -12.90 -8.51
C THR A 198 11.14 -13.36 -7.38
N THR A 199 9.96 -13.89 -7.70
CA THR A 199 8.96 -14.36 -6.74
C THR A 199 8.53 -15.79 -7.03
N PRO A 200 9.39 -16.80 -6.80
CA PRO A 200 9.06 -18.20 -7.09
C PRO A 200 7.75 -18.66 -6.44
N TRP A 201 7.42 -18.13 -5.26
CA TRP A 201 6.20 -18.43 -4.52
C TRP A 201 4.89 -18.06 -5.26
N THR A 202 4.95 -17.25 -6.34
CA THR A 202 3.77 -16.95 -7.17
C THR A 202 3.57 -17.95 -8.31
N LEU A 203 4.55 -18.82 -8.60
CA LEU A 203 4.44 -19.85 -9.64
C LEU A 203 3.31 -20.86 -9.40
N PRO A 204 2.98 -21.27 -8.15
CA PRO A 204 1.79 -22.08 -7.88
C PRO A 204 0.48 -21.46 -8.37
N ALA A 205 0.42 -20.15 -8.54
CA ALA A 205 -0.74 -19.41 -9.04
C ALA A 205 -0.62 -18.97 -10.50
N ASN A 206 0.35 -19.47 -11.25
CA ASN A 206 0.53 -19.13 -12.67
C ASN A 206 -0.66 -19.58 -13.52
N LEU A 207 -1.24 -18.67 -14.30
CA LEU A 207 -2.33 -18.99 -15.22
C LEU A 207 -2.05 -18.58 -16.68
N ALA A 208 -1.08 -17.72 -16.92
CA ALA A 208 -0.69 -17.30 -18.27
C ALA A 208 0.78 -16.85 -18.30
N ILE A 209 1.27 -16.56 -19.50
CA ILE A 209 2.52 -15.84 -19.74
C ILE A 209 2.19 -14.64 -20.62
N CYS A 210 2.63 -13.45 -20.23
CA CYS A 210 2.47 -12.24 -21.03
C CYS A 210 3.69 -11.96 -21.92
N VAL A 211 3.41 -11.44 -23.12
CA VAL A 211 4.38 -10.94 -24.08
C VAL A 211 3.96 -9.56 -24.60
N ASN A 212 4.92 -8.78 -25.07
CA ASN A 212 4.58 -7.59 -25.84
C ASN A 212 4.46 -7.98 -27.33
N PRO A 213 3.31 -7.77 -27.98
CA PRO A 213 3.09 -8.16 -29.38
C PRO A 213 4.06 -7.54 -30.38
N GLU A 214 4.56 -6.34 -30.08
CA GLU A 214 5.44 -5.57 -30.97
C GLU A 214 6.92 -5.99 -30.89
N PHE A 215 7.32 -6.73 -29.85
CA PHE A 215 8.70 -7.15 -29.67
C PHE A 215 9.07 -8.34 -30.54
N ASP A 216 10.37 -8.47 -30.80
CA ASP A 216 10.96 -9.60 -31.53
C ASP A 216 11.41 -10.68 -30.53
N TYR A 217 11.01 -11.93 -30.77
CA TYR A 217 11.34 -13.10 -29.96
C TYR A 217 12.15 -14.10 -30.79
N ALA A 218 13.26 -14.57 -30.20
CA ALA A 218 14.20 -15.49 -30.84
C ALA A 218 13.98 -16.93 -30.37
N PHE A 219 14.02 -17.86 -31.29
CA PHE A 219 14.19 -19.29 -31.06
C PHE A 219 15.70 -19.57 -31.01
N VAL A 220 16.21 -19.92 -29.86
CA VAL A 220 17.63 -20.12 -29.60
C VAL A 220 17.90 -21.57 -29.32
N LYS A 221 18.70 -22.21 -30.19
CA LYS A 221 19.16 -23.58 -30.00
C LYS A 221 20.39 -23.59 -29.09
N ILE A 222 20.29 -24.29 -27.97
CA ILE A 222 21.33 -24.41 -26.95
C ILE A 222 21.22 -25.77 -26.26
N ASP A 223 22.31 -26.45 -26.04
CA ASP A 223 22.41 -27.72 -25.27
C ASP A 223 21.39 -28.82 -25.64
N GLY A 224 20.95 -28.88 -26.90
CA GLY A 224 20.02 -29.89 -27.40
C GLY A 224 18.53 -29.54 -27.14
N GLU A 225 18.23 -28.33 -26.76
CA GLU A 225 16.88 -27.78 -26.61
C GLU A 225 16.73 -26.43 -27.32
N ILE A 226 15.52 -25.91 -27.41
CA ILE A 226 15.21 -24.61 -28.01
C ILE A 226 14.54 -23.73 -26.95
N LEU A 227 15.17 -22.60 -26.66
CA LEU A 227 14.65 -21.60 -25.74
C LEU A 227 14.07 -20.42 -26.52
N LEU A 228 12.87 -19.98 -26.16
CA LEU A 228 12.25 -18.77 -26.69
C LEU A 228 12.43 -17.63 -25.65
N LEU A 229 13.00 -16.50 -26.09
CA LEU A 229 13.11 -15.27 -25.30
C LEU A 229 13.20 -14.05 -26.22
N ALA A 230 13.02 -12.86 -25.68
CA ALA A 230 13.11 -11.62 -26.46
C ALA A 230 14.50 -11.50 -27.10
N GLN A 231 14.56 -11.20 -28.40
CA GLN A 231 15.80 -11.17 -29.18
C GLN A 231 16.86 -10.26 -28.57
N ASN A 232 16.44 -9.09 -28.09
CA ASN A 232 17.34 -8.09 -27.49
C ASN A 232 17.96 -8.55 -26.15
N LEU A 233 17.39 -9.55 -25.50
CA LEU A 233 17.83 -10.07 -24.21
C LEU A 233 18.65 -11.37 -24.32
N VAL A 234 18.78 -11.95 -25.53
CA VAL A 234 19.48 -13.24 -25.74
C VAL A 234 20.90 -13.21 -25.19
N GLU A 235 21.70 -12.21 -25.59
CA GLU A 235 23.09 -12.12 -25.12
C GLU A 235 23.20 -11.78 -23.64
N THR A 236 22.30 -10.99 -23.09
CA THR A 236 22.23 -10.65 -21.66
C THR A 236 21.93 -11.89 -20.81
N VAL A 237 20.99 -12.74 -21.29
CA VAL A 237 20.52 -13.92 -20.56
C VAL A 237 21.44 -15.12 -20.77
N LEU A 238 21.86 -15.39 -22.00
CA LEU A 238 22.63 -16.61 -22.36
C LEU A 238 24.15 -16.36 -22.45
N GLY A 239 24.58 -15.10 -22.38
CA GLY A 239 25.99 -14.73 -22.62
C GLY A 239 26.31 -14.64 -24.12
N PRO A 240 27.60 -14.55 -24.48
CA PRO A 240 28.03 -14.41 -25.87
C PRO A 240 27.78 -15.71 -26.67
N ALA A 241 27.30 -15.59 -27.90
CA ALA A 241 27.01 -16.72 -28.77
C ALA A 241 28.24 -17.60 -29.10
N THR A 242 29.43 -17.06 -28.96
CA THR A 242 30.69 -17.78 -29.21
C THR A 242 31.74 -17.47 -28.16
N ILE A 243 32.44 -18.50 -27.71
CA ILE A 243 33.58 -18.38 -26.80
C ILE A 243 34.85 -18.76 -27.55
N VAL A 244 35.88 -17.93 -27.44
CA VAL A 244 37.21 -18.20 -28.04
C VAL A 244 38.19 -18.67 -26.97
N HIS A 245 38.48 -19.94 -26.96
CA HIS A 245 39.50 -20.54 -26.12
C HIS A 245 40.88 -20.30 -26.74
N LYS A 246 41.80 -19.78 -25.94
CA LYS A 246 43.21 -19.57 -26.34
C LYS A 246 44.07 -20.54 -25.55
N THR A 247 44.58 -21.58 -26.22
CA THR A 247 45.52 -22.53 -25.64
C THR A 247 46.94 -22.13 -26.09
N LYS A 248 47.79 -21.85 -25.11
CA LYS A 248 49.21 -21.55 -25.36
C LYS A 248 49.99 -22.85 -25.34
N ILE A 249 50.59 -23.20 -26.48
CA ILE A 249 51.51 -24.33 -26.58
C ILE A 249 52.92 -23.78 -26.47
N PRO A 250 53.72 -24.18 -25.45
CA PRO A 250 55.10 -23.75 -25.34
C PRO A 250 55.92 -24.17 -26.56
N ALA A 251 56.85 -23.29 -26.98
CA ALA A 251 57.80 -23.62 -28.03
C ALA A 251 58.71 -24.77 -27.61
N GLU A 252 59.03 -25.65 -28.54
CA GLU A 252 59.94 -26.79 -28.27
C GLU A 252 61.42 -26.38 -28.14
N ASN A 253 61.78 -25.15 -28.65
CA ASN A 253 63.15 -24.60 -28.59
C ASN A 253 63.10 -23.15 -28.11
N GLU A 254 64.25 -22.66 -27.49
CA GLU A 254 64.38 -21.32 -26.93
C GLU A 254 64.31 -20.18 -27.96
N ASP A 255 64.46 -20.48 -29.25
CA ASP A 255 64.42 -19.52 -30.35
C ASP A 255 63.07 -19.44 -31.08
N GLU A 256 62.07 -20.17 -30.64
CA GLU A 256 60.73 -20.16 -31.23
C GLU A 256 59.69 -19.47 -30.30
N GLU A 257 58.75 -18.69 -30.89
CA GLU A 257 57.64 -18.14 -30.13
C GLU A 257 56.57 -19.18 -29.86
N ASP A 258 55.96 -19.11 -28.69
CA ASP A 258 54.82 -19.95 -28.28
C ASP A 258 53.67 -19.87 -29.29
N LYS A 259 53.13 -21.02 -29.67
CA LYS A 259 51.97 -21.11 -30.54
C LYS A 259 50.67 -20.90 -29.74
N ILE A 260 49.86 -19.95 -30.21
CA ILE A 260 48.50 -19.75 -29.65
C ILE A 260 47.51 -20.43 -30.62
N ILE A 261 46.88 -21.51 -30.14
CA ILE A 261 45.75 -22.12 -30.82
C ILE A 261 44.48 -21.41 -30.30
N LYS A 262 43.65 -20.94 -31.25
CA LYS A 262 42.33 -20.37 -30.97
C LYS A 262 41.29 -21.39 -31.42
N GLU A 263 40.52 -21.90 -30.49
CA GLU A 263 39.35 -22.69 -30.77
C GLU A 263 38.11 -21.86 -30.48
N THR A 264 37.15 -21.84 -31.38
CA THR A 264 35.89 -21.11 -31.21
C THR A 264 34.79 -22.13 -30.94
N GLU A 265 34.18 -22.01 -29.80
CA GLU A 265 32.99 -22.80 -29.39
C GLU A 265 31.75 -21.97 -29.65
N VAL A 266 30.77 -22.54 -30.34
CA VAL A 266 29.43 -21.94 -30.51
C VAL A 266 28.59 -22.39 -29.32
N VAL A 267 28.19 -21.42 -28.48
CA VAL A 267 27.40 -21.67 -27.27
C VAL A 267 25.94 -21.86 -27.62
N TYR A 268 25.42 -20.99 -28.50
CA TYR A 268 24.04 -21.08 -29.00
C TYR A 268 23.91 -20.54 -30.42
N GLU A 269 22.79 -20.88 -31.08
CA GLU A 269 22.43 -20.42 -32.41
C GLU A 269 20.98 -19.88 -32.41
N ILE A 270 20.78 -18.65 -32.92
CA ILE A 270 19.45 -18.10 -33.19
C ILE A 270 18.97 -18.66 -34.53
N ILE A 271 17.96 -19.54 -34.50
CA ILE A 271 17.46 -20.25 -35.69
C ILE A 271 16.25 -19.56 -36.33
N LYS A 272 15.48 -18.80 -35.57
CA LYS A 272 14.28 -18.07 -36.05
C LYS A 272 14.00 -16.87 -35.16
N VAL A 273 13.43 -15.83 -35.74
CA VAL A 273 12.91 -14.67 -35.01
C VAL A 273 11.47 -14.42 -35.46
N VAL A 274 10.60 -14.12 -34.52
CA VAL A 274 9.18 -13.87 -34.77
C VAL A 274 8.69 -12.68 -33.96
N LYS A 275 7.61 -12.04 -34.38
CA LYS A 275 6.91 -11.03 -33.57
C LYS A 275 6.13 -11.69 -32.43
N GLY A 276 6.04 -11.01 -31.29
CA GLY A 276 5.25 -11.45 -30.15
C GLY A 276 3.79 -11.74 -30.51
N GLU A 277 3.21 -10.95 -31.44
CA GLU A 277 1.86 -11.18 -31.96
C GLU A 277 1.65 -12.60 -32.48
N SER A 278 2.66 -13.23 -33.10
CA SER A 278 2.58 -14.60 -33.62
C SER A 278 2.62 -15.68 -32.53
N LEU A 279 3.02 -15.33 -31.32
CA LEU A 279 3.06 -16.20 -30.16
C LEU A 279 1.75 -16.22 -29.37
N LEU A 280 0.85 -15.25 -29.60
CA LEU A 280 -0.41 -15.15 -28.88
C LEU A 280 -1.24 -16.45 -29.00
N HIS A 281 -1.86 -16.82 -27.89
CA HIS A 281 -2.69 -18.02 -27.71
C HIS A 281 -1.95 -19.34 -27.95
N LYS A 282 -0.60 -19.35 -27.98
CA LYS A 282 0.17 -20.60 -27.94
C LYS A 282 0.17 -21.13 -26.52
N SER A 283 -0.08 -22.45 -26.39
CA SER A 283 -0.21 -23.10 -25.09
C SER A 283 1.10 -23.70 -24.61
N TYR A 284 1.27 -23.71 -23.30
CA TYR A 284 2.39 -24.34 -22.61
C TYR A 284 1.88 -25.38 -21.58
N ILE A 285 2.79 -26.22 -21.09
CA ILE A 285 2.55 -27.14 -19.99
C ILE A 285 2.97 -26.43 -18.70
N TYR A 286 2.08 -26.37 -17.73
CA TYR A 286 2.33 -25.73 -16.45
C TYR A 286 3.48 -26.45 -15.70
N PRO A 287 4.53 -25.74 -15.26
CA PRO A 287 5.74 -26.36 -14.72
C PRO A 287 5.55 -27.15 -13.42
N LEU A 288 4.54 -26.81 -12.61
CA LEU A 288 4.24 -27.44 -11.31
C LEU A 288 2.93 -28.25 -11.36
N GLU A 289 2.58 -28.83 -12.52
CA GLU A 289 1.35 -29.59 -12.74
C GLU A 289 1.16 -30.74 -11.73
N LYS A 290 2.25 -31.39 -11.31
CA LYS A 290 2.20 -32.50 -10.37
C LYS A 290 2.03 -32.07 -8.92
N GLU A 291 2.58 -30.91 -8.58
CA GLU A 291 2.61 -30.35 -7.25
C GLU A 291 1.30 -29.61 -6.91
N VAL A 292 0.65 -28.99 -7.92
CA VAL A 292 -0.55 -28.15 -7.77
C VAL A 292 -1.64 -28.62 -8.73
N SER A 293 -2.34 -29.68 -8.36
CA SER A 293 -3.29 -30.38 -9.24
C SER A 293 -4.59 -29.62 -9.56
N ILE A 294 -4.92 -28.54 -8.81
CA ILE A 294 -6.12 -27.73 -9.07
C ILE A 294 -6.12 -27.07 -10.46
N HIS A 295 -4.95 -26.91 -11.06
CA HIS A 295 -4.80 -26.38 -12.41
C HIS A 295 -5.53 -27.19 -13.48
N ASP A 296 -5.77 -28.50 -13.26
CA ASP A 296 -6.59 -29.35 -14.14
C ASP A 296 -8.03 -28.85 -14.28
N GLU A 297 -8.55 -28.14 -13.26
CA GLU A 297 -9.90 -27.55 -13.31
C GLU A 297 -9.95 -26.29 -14.17
N PHE A 298 -8.82 -25.57 -14.25
CA PHE A 298 -8.72 -24.32 -15.00
C PHE A 298 -8.49 -24.56 -16.50
N ASP A 299 -8.02 -25.71 -16.93
CA ASP A 299 -7.79 -26.10 -18.34
C ASP A 299 -9.06 -26.05 -19.21
N LYS A 300 -10.22 -25.86 -18.61
CA LYS A 300 -11.50 -25.63 -19.30
C LYS A 300 -11.61 -24.22 -19.89
N ASN A 301 -10.80 -23.30 -19.41
CA ASN A 301 -10.73 -21.92 -19.92
C ASN A 301 -9.64 -21.87 -21.00
N GLU A 302 -10.01 -21.45 -22.20
CA GLU A 302 -9.13 -21.44 -23.37
C GLU A 302 -7.92 -20.50 -23.27
N ASN A 303 -7.96 -19.53 -22.35
CA ASN A 303 -6.89 -18.56 -22.12
C ASN A 303 -5.91 -19.00 -21.03
N VAL A 304 -6.27 -20.01 -20.22
CA VAL A 304 -5.38 -20.55 -19.19
C VAL A 304 -4.23 -21.32 -19.84
N HIS A 305 -3.04 -21.20 -19.28
CA HIS A 305 -1.78 -21.76 -19.76
C HIS A 305 -1.48 -21.42 -21.23
N THR A 306 -1.78 -20.17 -21.61
CA THR A 306 -1.49 -19.63 -22.95
C THR A 306 -0.69 -18.33 -22.88
N ILE A 307 -0.16 -17.92 -24.02
CA ILE A 307 0.52 -16.64 -24.19
C ILE A 307 -0.53 -15.56 -24.46
N LEU A 308 -0.52 -14.50 -23.63
CA LEU A 308 -1.41 -13.34 -23.73
C LEU A 308 -0.63 -12.04 -23.97
N PRO A 309 -1.23 -11.01 -24.57
CA PRO A 309 -0.56 -9.72 -24.69
C PRO A 309 -0.55 -8.98 -23.36
N GLY A 310 0.57 -8.28 -23.07
CA GLY A 310 0.75 -7.45 -21.88
C GLY A 310 1.58 -6.23 -22.19
N ASP A 311 0.99 -5.04 -22.04
CA ASP A 311 1.69 -3.76 -22.28
C ASP A 311 2.77 -3.46 -21.23
N HIS A 312 2.69 -4.13 -20.06
CA HIS A 312 3.65 -4.03 -18.98
C HIS A 312 4.95 -4.82 -19.23
N VAL A 313 5.02 -5.62 -20.30
CA VAL A 313 6.22 -6.37 -20.65
C VAL A 313 7.27 -5.42 -21.22
N GLU A 314 8.44 -5.34 -20.56
CA GLU A 314 9.57 -4.49 -20.91
C GLU A 314 10.80 -5.29 -21.32
N LEU A 315 11.79 -4.62 -21.95
CA LEU A 315 13.07 -5.20 -22.38
C LEU A 315 14.25 -4.73 -21.49
N GLY A 316 13.97 -4.14 -20.33
CA GLY A 316 15.00 -3.65 -19.42
C GLY A 316 15.74 -4.78 -18.68
N GLU A 317 15.02 -5.85 -18.39
CA GLU A 317 15.51 -7.02 -17.65
C GLU A 317 14.65 -8.26 -17.95
N GLY A 318 15.05 -9.42 -17.43
CA GLY A 318 14.34 -10.70 -17.61
C GLY A 318 14.53 -11.33 -18.97
N THR A 319 13.45 -11.88 -19.53
CA THR A 319 13.47 -12.65 -20.78
C THR A 319 12.51 -12.13 -21.84
N GLY A 320 11.69 -11.10 -21.52
CA GLY A 320 10.60 -10.63 -22.36
C GLY A 320 9.34 -11.50 -22.29
N PHE A 321 9.34 -12.56 -21.46
CA PHE A 321 8.19 -13.34 -21.05
C PHE A 321 7.94 -13.11 -19.56
N VAL A 322 6.73 -12.67 -19.22
CA VAL A 322 6.33 -12.41 -17.83
C VAL A 322 5.27 -13.42 -17.42
N HIS A 323 5.58 -14.22 -16.39
CA HIS A 323 4.60 -15.11 -15.79
C HIS A 323 3.46 -14.31 -15.16
N THR A 324 2.23 -14.75 -15.32
CA THR A 324 1.02 -14.03 -14.92
C THR A 324 0.25 -14.82 -13.88
N ALA A 325 0.13 -14.26 -12.67
CA ALA A 325 -0.64 -14.79 -11.55
C ALA A 325 -1.71 -13.76 -11.12
N PRO A 326 -2.93 -13.80 -11.66
CA PRO A 326 -3.97 -12.78 -11.44
C PRO A 326 -4.36 -12.55 -9.97
N GLY A 327 -4.02 -13.48 -9.08
CA GLY A 327 -4.21 -13.36 -7.63
C GLY A 327 -3.12 -12.59 -6.90
N HIS A 328 -1.92 -12.38 -7.53
CA HIS A 328 -0.71 -11.90 -6.86
C HIS A 328 0.03 -10.76 -7.56
N GLY A 329 -0.45 -10.27 -8.69
CA GLY A 329 0.12 -9.12 -9.42
C GLY A 329 -0.97 -8.12 -9.80
N PRO A 330 -0.78 -6.80 -9.57
CA PRO A 330 -1.77 -5.80 -10.00
C PRO A 330 -1.96 -5.76 -11.52
N ASP A 331 -0.88 -5.85 -12.30
CA ASP A 331 -0.95 -5.88 -13.76
C ASP A 331 -1.50 -7.23 -14.25
N ASP A 332 -1.12 -8.32 -13.60
CA ASP A 332 -1.64 -9.66 -13.86
C ASP A 332 -3.16 -9.75 -13.63
N PHE A 333 -3.65 -9.04 -12.60
CA PHE A 333 -5.08 -8.96 -12.31
C PHE A 333 -5.86 -8.28 -13.44
N GLU A 334 -5.33 -7.18 -14.00
CA GLU A 334 -5.97 -6.49 -15.13
C GLU A 334 -5.95 -7.37 -16.38
N VAL A 335 -4.84 -8.09 -16.65
CA VAL A 335 -4.80 -9.10 -17.71
C VAL A 335 -5.82 -10.20 -17.45
N GLY A 336 -5.88 -10.70 -16.20
CA GLY A 336 -6.87 -11.71 -15.80
C GLY A 336 -8.30 -11.29 -16.09
N LYS A 337 -8.65 -10.05 -15.77
CA LYS A 337 -9.99 -9.48 -16.09
C LYS A 337 -10.23 -9.34 -17.60
N ALA A 338 -9.22 -8.87 -18.34
CA ALA A 338 -9.35 -8.63 -19.78
C ALA A 338 -9.54 -9.94 -20.58
N TYR A 339 -8.96 -11.04 -20.11
CA TYR A 339 -8.96 -12.35 -20.77
C TYR A 339 -9.76 -13.41 -20.03
N ASP A 340 -10.60 -13.02 -19.06
CA ASP A 340 -11.48 -13.90 -18.29
C ASP A 340 -10.73 -15.06 -17.60
N LEU A 341 -9.50 -14.80 -17.11
CA LEU A 341 -8.77 -15.77 -16.29
C LEU A 341 -9.36 -15.83 -14.88
N PRO A 342 -9.33 -17.00 -14.23
CA PRO A 342 -9.67 -17.12 -12.81
C PRO A 342 -8.78 -16.21 -11.95
N ILE A 343 -9.36 -15.52 -10.98
CA ILE A 343 -8.57 -14.79 -9.97
C ILE A 343 -8.18 -15.78 -8.88
N PHE A 344 -7.23 -16.64 -9.23
CA PHE A 344 -6.71 -17.68 -8.35
C PHE A 344 -5.67 -17.11 -7.40
N CYS A 345 -5.90 -17.27 -6.10
CA CYS A 345 -5.08 -16.74 -5.02
C CYS A 345 -4.96 -17.78 -3.91
N PRO A 346 -4.03 -18.75 -4.03
CA PRO A 346 -3.88 -19.83 -3.06
C PRO A 346 -3.04 -19.45 -1.84
N VAL A 347 -3.18 -18.20 -1.36
CA VAL A 347 -2.50 -17.68 -0.17
C VAL A 347 -3.54 -17.01 0.72
N ASP A 348 -3.53 -17.30 2.01
CA ASP A 348 -4.41 -16.74 3.02
C ASP A 348 -3.93 -15.37 3.54
N GLU A 349 -4.70 -14.78 4.45
CA GLU A 349 -4.41 -13.47 5.04
C GLU A 349 -3.12 -13.45 5.89
N SER A 350 -2.71 -14.59 6.45
CA SER A 350 -1.46 -14.75 7.20
C SER A 350 -0.24 -14.98 6.27
N GLY A 351 -0.48 -15.07 4.96
CA GLY A 351 0.55 -15.33 3.95
C GLY A 351 0.92 -16.79 3.81
N ASN A 352 0.14 -17.72 4.36
CA ASN A 352 0.34 -19.15 4.19
C ASN A 352 -0.42 -19.67 2.97
N PHE A 353 0.14 -20.67 2.31
CA PHE A 353 -0.57 -21.34 1.24
C PHE A 353 -1.79 -22.09 1.77
N THR A 354 -2.91 -21.95 1.05
CA THR A 354 -4.14 -22.73 1.29
C THR A 354 -4.02 -24.14 0.70
N ASP A 355 -4.99 -25.00 0.98
CA ASP A 355 -5.04 -26.36 0.41
C ASP A 355 -5.01 -26.37 -1.13
N ASP A 356 -5.45 -25.29 -1.77
CA ASP A 356 -5.42 -25.13 -3.23
C ASP A 356 -3.99 -25.04 -3.81
N ALA A 357 -2.99 -24.74 -2.99
CA ALA A 357 -1.58 -24.78 -3.39
C ALA A 357 -0.99 -26.20 -3.44
N GLY A 358 -1.79 -27.23 -3.18
CA GLY A 358 -1.40 -28.63 -3.28
C GLY A 358 -0.25 -29.00 -2.34
N LYS A 359 0.91 -29.41 -2.89
CA LYS A 359 2.07 -29.83 -2.11
C LYS A 359 2.56 -28.76 -1.10
N TYR A 360 2.41 -27.48 -1.43
CA TYR A 360 2.92 -26.35 -0.63
C TYR A 360 1.95 -25.86 0.44
N ALA A 361 0.80 -26.54 0.61
CA ALA A 361 -0.25 -26.14 1.57
C ALA A 361 0.28 -25.98 3.01
N ALA A 362 -0.24 -24.98 3.71
CA ALA A 362 0.09 -24.59 5.07
C ALA A 362 1.52 -24.00 5.29
N GLU A 363 2.34 -23.87 4.25
CA GLU A 363 3.62 -23.19 4.35
C GLU A 363 3.48 -21.67 4.14
N PHE A 364 4.32 -20.88 4.81
CA PHE A 364 4.42 -19.46 4.51
C PHE A 364 4.98 -19.26 3.09
N CYS A 365 4.27 -18.54 2.25
CA CYS A 365 4.51 -18.48 0.81
C CYS A 365 5.97 -18.16 0.43
N LYS A 366 6.61 -17.19 1.11
CA LYS A 366 8.02 -16.86 0.84
C LYS A 366 9.00 -17.92 1.36
N ALA A 367 8.64 -18.68 2.38
CA ALA A 367 9.48 -19.77 2.87
C ALA A 367 9.45 -20.98 1.91
N ALA A 368 8.35 -21.20 1.21
CA ALA A 368 8.20 -22.25 0.20
C ALA A 368 9.06 -22.02 -1.07
N ASN A 369 9.70 -20.87 -1.23
CA ASN A 369 10.57 -20.60 -2.39
C ASN A 369 11.61 -21.70 -2.61
N ASP A 370 12.27 -22.17 -1.53
CA ASP A 370 13.32 -23.17 -1.64
C ASP A 370 12.77 -24.53 -2.12
N GLU A 371 11.58 -24.92 -1.65
CA GLU A 371 10.92 -26.16 -2.08
C GLU A 371 10.45 -26.08 -3.52
N ILE A 372 9.82 -24.97 -3.93
CA ILE A 372 9.39 -24.71 -5.31
C ILE A 372 10.60 -24.75 -6.27
N MET A 373 11.70 -24.11 -5.89
CA MET A 373 12.92 -24.14 -6.69
C MET A 373 13.52 -25.54 -6.79
N ALA A 374 13.46 -26.33 -5.72
CA ALA A 374 13.92 -27.74 -5.74
C ALA A 374 13.08 -28.59 -6.70
N ASP A 375 11.76 -28.46 -6.68
CA ASP A 375 10.86 -29.19 -7.57
C ASP A 375 11.10 -28.83 -9.05
N LEU A 376 11.32 -27.55 -9.34
CA LEU A 376 11.70 -27.10 -10.68
C LEU A 376 13.07 -27.63 -11.12
N GLN A 377 14.01 -27.78 -10.19
CA GLN A 377 15.34 -28.37 -10.47
C GLN A 377 15.21 -29.87 -10.73
N ASP A 378 14.44 -30.60 -9.92
CA ASP A 378 14.24 -32.05 -10.03
C ASP A 378 13.48 -32.42 -11.31
N SER A 379 12.53 -31.59 -11.75
CA SER A 379 11.83 -31.75 -13.03
C SER A 379 12.67 -31.33 -14.25
N GLY A 380 13.85 -30.75 -14.05
CA GLY A 380 14.71 -30.21 -15.13
C GLY A 380 14.18 -28.93 -15.79
N LEU A 381 13.22 -28.28 -15.17
CA LEU A 381 12.61 -27.03 -15.68
C LEU A 381 13.27 -25.76 -15.14
N MET A 382 14.15 -25.86 -14.14
CA MET A 382 15.00 -24.76 -13.71
C MET A 382 16.15 -24.59 -14.73
N TYR A 383 16.19 -23.47 -15.44
CA TYR A 383 17.30 -23.14 -16.32
C TYR A 383 18.48 -22.55 -15.54
N ARG A 384 18.20 -21.55 -14.68
CA ARG A 384 19.22 -20.87 -13.88
C ARG A 384 18.64 -20.33 -12.59
N ASN A 385 19.43 -20.39 -11.51
CA ASN A 385 19.10 -19.86 -10.20
C ASN A 385 20.20 -18.89 -9.75
N GLU A 386 19.81 -17.65 -9.47
CA GLU A 386 20.66 -16.55 -9.02
C GLU A 386 19.97 -15.79 -7.88
N THR A 387 20.61 -14.76 -7.36
CA THR A 387 20.02 -13.82 -6.41
C THR A 387 20.11 -12.39 -6.96
N ILE A 388 19.13 -11.57 -6.60
CA ILE A 388 19.09 -10.16 -6.95
C ILE A 388 18.97 -9.31 -5.68
N GLU A 389 19.79 -8.25 -5.61
CA GLU A 389 19.65 -7.21 -4.60
C GLU A 389 18.80 -6.08 -5.18
N HIS A 390 17.68 -5.80 -4.56
CA HIS A 390 16.74 -4.80 -5.03
C HIS A 390 15.95 -4.16 -3.89
N ARG A 391 15.33 -3.02 -4.18
CA ARG A 391 14.44 -2.35 -3.23
C ARG A 391 13.09 -3.04 -3.18
N TYR A 392 12.75 -3.58 -2.02
CA TYR A 392 11.48 -4.29 -1.79
C TYR A 392 10.58 -3.53 -0.82
N GLY A 393 9.27 -3.58 -1.05
CA GLY A 393 8.27 -2.99 -0.16
C GLY A 393 8.15 -3.75 1.15
N VAL A 394 8.16 -3.02 2.27
CA VAL A 394 7.95 -3.56 3.60
C VAL A 394 6.86 -2.78 4.32
N CYS A 395 6.15 -3.43 5.21
CA CYS A 395 5.17 -2.76 6.07
C CYS A 395 5.86 -1.66 6.89
N TRP A 396 5.33 -0.45 6.85
CA TRP A 396 5.90 0.70 7.55
C TRP A 396 6.05 0.51 9.07
N ARG A 397 5.31 -0.44 9.67
CA ARG A 397 5.27 -0.72 11.11
C ARG A 397 6.10 -1.92 11.52
N CYS A 398 5.71 -3.11 11.10
CA CYS A 398 6.38 -4.34 11.50
C CYS A 398 7.61 -4.70 10.65
N LYS A 399 7.86 -3.95 9.55
CA LYS A 399 8.96 -4.19 8.59
C LYS A 399 8.92 -5.55 7.90
N THR A 400 7.81 -6.27 8.01
CA THR A 400 7.60 -7.51 7.25
C THR A 400 7.49 -7.18 5.77
N PRO A 401 8.17 -7.94 4.88
CA PRO A 401 8.00 -7.82 3.45
C PRO A 401 6.53 -7.99 3.05
N ILE A 402 6.01 -7.07 2.25
CA ILE A 402 4.63 -7.15 1.78
C ILE A 402 4.47 -8.27 0.75
N ILE A 403 3.22 -8.70 0.59
CA ILE A 403 2.79 -9.53 -0.55
C ILE A 403 1.68 -8.79 -1.30
N TYR A 404 1.41 -9.21 -2.53
CA TYR A 404 0.22 -8.79 -3.25
C TYR A 404 -0.83 -9.89 -3.14
N LEU A 405 -2.05 -9.52 -2.72
CA LEU A 405 -3.12 -10.47 -2.42
C LEU A 405 -4.44 -10.00 -3.04
N ALA A 406 -5.11 -10.87 -3.80
CA ALA A 406 -6.45 -10.61 -4.33
C ALA A 406 -7.49 -10.80 -3.22
N THR A 407 -7.95 -9.72 -2.64
CA THR A 407 -8.93 -9.73 -1.54
C THR A 407 -10.05 -8.73 -1.77
N LYS A 408 -11.20 -8.99 -1.15
CA LYS A 408 -12.38 -8.13 -1.21
C LYS A 408 -12.21 -6.99 -0.22
N GLN A 409 -12.22 -5.76 -0.72
CA GLN A 409 -11.96 -4.55 0.08
C GLN A 409 -12.94 -3.43 -0.27
N TRP A 410 -13.03 -2.46 0.63
CA TRP A 410 -13.79 -1.23 0.40
C TRP A 410 -12.89 -0.15 -0.18
N PHE A 411 -13.38 0.48 -1.24
CA PHE A 411 -12.65 1.54 -1.96
C PHE A 411 -13.49 2.81 -2.06
N LEU A 412 -12.79 3.95 -1.98
CA LEU A 412 -13.28 5.23 -2.49
C LEU A 412 -12.77 5.42 -3.91
N LYS A 413 -13.69 5.56 -4.89
CA LYS A 413 -13.39 5.74 -6.31
C LYS A 413 -12.87 7.15 -6.59
N VAL A 414 -11.67 7.45 -6.10
CA VAL A 414 -11.03 8.75 -6.33
C VAL A 414 -10.67 8.96 -7.80
N THR A 415 -10.54 7.90 -8.58
CA THR A 415 -10.34 7.96 -10.03
C THR A 415 -11.50 8.62 -10.75
N ASP A 416 -12.74 8.46 -10.29
CA ASP A 416 -13.95 9.07 -10.88
C ASP A 416 -14.02 10.58 -10.63
N ILE A 417 -13.35 11.07 -9.59
CA ILE A 417 -13.29 12.50 -9.22
C ILE A 417 -11.91 13.13 -9.44
N LYS A 418 -10.98 12.42 -10.06
CA LYS A 418 -9.58 12.82 -10.25
C LYS A 418 -9.48 14.22 -10.86
N GLN A 419 -10.19 14.50 -11.95
CA GLN A 419 -10.14 15.81 -12.60
C GLN A 419 -10.56 16.93 -11.65
N LYS A 420 -11.60 16.72 -10.85
CA LYS A 420 -12.04 17.70 -9.86
C LYS A 420 -10.99 17.92 -8.77
N MET A 421 -10.29 16.85 -8.34
CA MET A 421 -9.18 16.99 -7.40
C MET A 421 -8.02 17.82 -8.00
N LEU A 422 -7.68 17.60 -9.27
CA LEU A 422 -6.66 18.36 -9.99
C LEU A 422 -7.03 19.84 -10.12
N ASP A 423 -8.30 20.15 -10.42
CA ASP A 423 -8.82 21.53 -10.50
C ASP A 423 -8.79 22.23 -9.13
N GLU A 424 -8.99 21.50 -8.04
CA GLU A 424 -8.92 22.04 -6.68
C GLU A 424 -7.47 22.34 -6.24
N ILE A 425 -6.48 21.56 -6.69
CA ILE A 425 -5.05 21.85 -6.43
C ILE A 425 -4.65 23.21 -6.96
N ASP A 426 -5.17 23.61 -8.11
CA ASP A 426 -4.87 24.89 -8.78
C ASP A 426 -5.41 26.11 -8.01
N LYS A 427 -6.36 25.91 -7.08
CA LYS A 427 -6.91 26.98 -6.23
C LYS A 427 -6.07 27.23 -4.97
N VAL A 428 -5.15 26.34 -4.65
CA VAL A 428 -4.32 26.40 -3.44
C VAL A 428 -3.03 27.17 -3.70
N GLU A 429 -2.68 28.07 -2.79
CA GLU A 429 -1.37 28.74 -2.79
C GLU A 429 -0.31 27.81 -2.16
N TRP A 430 0.64 27.36 -2.98
CA TRP A 430 1.71 26.46 -2.56
C TRP A 430 3.05 27.18 -2.34
N VAL A 431 3.69 26.89 -1.23
CA VAL A 431 5.05 27.32 -0.91
C VAL A 431 5.90 26.11 -0.57
N PRO A 432 6.88 25.74 -1.41
CA PRO A 432 7.18 26.31 -2.73
C PRO A 432 6.13 25.92 -3.79
N GLN A 433 5.97 26.75 -4.82
CA GLN A 433 4.95 26.57 -5.85
C GLN A 433 5.07 25.20 -6.59
N TRP A 434 6.29 24.75 -6.86
CA TRP A 434 6.54 23.47 -7.52
C TRP A 434 5.98 22.26 -6.74
N ALA A 435 5.79 22.38 -5.43
CA ALA A 435 5.25 21.30 -4.60
C ALA A 435 3.83 20.91 -5.01
N GLY A 436 2.98 21.90 -5.29
CA GLY A 436 1.60 21.67 -5.75
C GLY A 436 1.53 21.37 -7.24
N GLN A 437 2.15 22.21 -8.07
CA GLN A 437 2.03 22.13 -9.53
C GLN A 437 2.81 20.99 -10.19
N GLY A 438 3.86 20.45 -9.53
CA GLY A 438 4.59 19.29 -9.97
C GLY A 438 4.27 18.08 -9.09
N ARG A 439 5.04 17.89 -8.02
CA ARG A 439 5.05 16.69 -7.19
C ARG A 439 3.67 16.21 -6.72
N PHE A 440 2.82 17.12 -6.21
CA PHE A 440 1.51 16.72 -5.69
C PHE A 440 0.51 16.46 -6.82
N ARG A 441 0.55 17.29 -7.86
CA ARG A 441 -0.28 17.10 -9.04
C ARG A 441 0.01 15.78 -9.74
N ASP A 442 1.30 15.46 -9.95
CA ASP A 442 1.73 14.19 -10.55
C ASP A 442 1.27 12.98 -9.72
N TRP A 443 1.32 13.10 -8.39
CA TRP A 443 0.81 12.05 -7.51
C TRP A 443 -0.69 11.83 -7.67
N VAL A 444 -1.48 12.91 -7.68
CA VAL A 444 -2.95 12.83 -7.82
C VAL A 444 -3.34 12.33 -9.21
N ASP A 445 -2.62 12.73 -10.26
CA ASP A 445 -2.88 12.28 -11.63
C ASP A 445 -2.67 10.76 -11.80
N ASN A 446 -1.71 10.19 -11.07
CA ASN A 446 -1.43 8.76 -11.06
C ASN A 446 -2.11 7.99 -9.92
N ALA A 447 -2.97 8.65 -9.13
CA ALA A 447 -3.64 8.00 -8.00
C ALA A 447 -4.61 6.91 -8.50
N LYS A 448 -4.57 5.76 -7.81
CA LYS A 448 -5.54 4.67 -7.92
C LYS A 448 -6.65 4.88 -6.88
N ASP A 449 -7.73 4.10 -6.99
CA ASP A 449 -8.79 4.12 -5.98
C ASP A 449 -8.23 3.85 -4.58
N TRP A 450 -8.78 4.54 -3.60
CA TRP A 450 -8.28 4.50 -2.23
C TRP A 450 -8.89 3.35 -1.46
N THR A 451 -8.08 2.37 -1.08
CA THR A 451 -8.49 1.25 -0.20
C THR A 451 -8.66 1.77 1.23
N ILE A 452 -9.89 1.77 1.73
CA ILE A 452 -10.24 2.37 3.03
C ILE A 452 -10.48 1.37 4.15
N SER A 453 -10.60 0.08 3.85
CA SER A 453 -10.82 -0.98 4.85
C SER A 453 -9.51 -1.49 5.44
N ARG A 454 -9.51 -1.71 6.75
CA ARG A 454 -8.43 -2.36 7.49
C ARG A 454 -9.01 -3.46 8.36
N GLN A 455 -8.45 -4.64 8.29
CA GLN A 455 -8.86 -5.85 9.02
C GLN A 455 -8.28 -5.84 10.44
N ARG A 456 -8.56 -4.74 11.17
CA ARG A 456 -8.00 -4.45 12.50
C ARG A 456 -9.09 -4.10 13.50
N TYR A 457 -8.71 -3.70 14.74
CA TYR A 457 -9.66 -3.50 15.84
C TYR A 457 -9.73 -2.06 16.33
N TRP A 458 -8.59 -1.35 16.41
CA TRP A 458 -8.48 0.01 16.93
C TRP A 458 -8.47 1.05 15.80
N GLY A 459 -9.61 1.62 15.51
CA GLY A 459 -9.84 2.60 14.44
C GLY A 459 -11.31 2.99 14.40
N ILE A 460 -11.66 3.98 13.57
CA ILE A 460 -13.05 4.32 13.29
C ILE A 460 -13.69 3.14 12.56
N PRO A 461 -14.70 2.46 13.12
CA PRO A 461 -15.38 1.36 12.44
C PRO A 461 -16.06 1.84 11.15
N ILE A 462 -15.98 1.05 10.09
CA ILE A 462 -16.69 1.36 8.85
C ILE A 462 -18.20 1.26 9.10
N PRO A 463 -18.98 2.33 8.87
CA PRO A 463 -20.40 2.39 9.26
C PRO A 463 -21.31 1.75 8.22
N ILE A 464 -21.02 0.51 7.79
CA ILE A 464 -21.75 -0.20 6.75
C ILE A 464 -22.35 -1.49 7.29
N TRP A 465 -23.65 -1.65 7.07
CA TRP A 465 -24.40 -2.88 7.27
C TRP A 465 -24.77 -3.45 5.90
N GLU A 466 -24.21 -4.60 5.55
CA GLU A 466 -24.43 -5.28 4.27
C GLU A 466 -25.48 -6.38 4.44
N CYS A 467 -26.50 -6.39 3.57
CA CYS A 467 -27.52 -7.43 3.60
C CYS A 467 -26.99 -8.73 2.95
N PRO A 468 -26.96 -9.86 3.67
CA PRO A 468 -26.47 -11.12 3.12
C PRO A 468 -27.41 -11.71 2.05
N ASP A 469 -28.70 -11.34 2.07
CA ASP A 469 -29.70 -11.91 1.18
C ASP A 469 -29.84 -11.16 -0.16
N CYS A 470 -29.67 -9.84 -0.16
CA CYS A 470 -29.90 -9.03 -1.36
C CYS A 470 -28.77 -8.06 -1.72
N GLY A 471 -27.69 -8.02 -0.94
CA GLY A 471 -26.51 -7.17 -1.17
C GLY A 471 -26.77 -5.67 -0.96
N GLU A 472 -27.94 -5.28 -0.41
CA GLU A 472 -28.24 -3.87 -0.13
C GLU A 472 -27.34 -3.35 0.97
N LEU A 473 -26.84 -2.12 0.82
CA LEU A 473 -25.95 -1.47 1.77
C LEU A 473 -26.74 -0.40 2.56
N LYS A 474 -26.61 -0.45 3.88
CA LYS A 474 -27.06 0.64 4.76
C LYS A 474 -25.82 1.32 5.34
N VAL A 475 -25.60 2.59 5.01
CA VAL A 475 -24.46 3.41 5.47
C VAL A 475 -24.95 4.45 6.46
N ILE A 476 -24.44 4.40 7.67
CA ILE A 476 -24.83 5.25 8.80
C ILE A 476 -23.91 6.48 8.85
N GLY A 477 -24.47 7.66 9.07
CA GLY A 477 -23.74 8.94 9.09
C GLY A 477 -23.68 9.62 10.46
N SER A 478 -24.33 9.09 11.50
CA SER A 478 -24.31 9.66 12.85
C SER A 478 -24.66 8.64 13.93
N VAL A 479 -24.31 8.93 15.18
CA VAL A 479 -24.67 8.10 16.34
C VAL A 479 -26.18 8.12 16.58
N GLU A 480 -26.84 9.26 16.34
CA GLU A 480 -28.30 9.35 16.46
C GLU A 480 -28.97 8.42 15.43
N GLU A 481 -28.52 8.43 14.19
CA GLU A 481 -29.04 7.53 13.15
C GLU A 481 -28.78 6.06 13.52
N LEU A 482 -27.57 5.72 14.00
CA LEU A 482 -27.21 4.39 14.49
C LEU A 482 -28.22 3.89 15.53
N LYS A 483 -28.51 4.72 16.55
CA LYS A 483 -29.44 4.38 17.63
C LYS A 483 -30.87 4.21 17.15
N ASN A 484 -31.30 5.03 16.19
CA ASN A 484 -32.67 4.98 15.65
C ASN A 484 -32.89 3.75 14.76
N GLU A 485 -31.86 3.26 14.08
CA GLU A 485 -31.93 2.10 13.19
C GLU A 485 -31.67 0.76 13.89
N ALA A 486 -31.11 0.78 15.11
CA ALA A 486 -30.81 -0.41 15.88
C ALA A 486 -32.08 -1.17 16.29
N LEU A 487 -32.09 -2.50 16.10
CA LEU A 487 -33.15 -3.39 16.53
C LEU A 487 -32.99 -3.89 17.97
N ASN A 488 -31.73 -3.91 18.43
CA ASN A 488 -31.38 -4.36 19.79
C ASN A 488 -31.17 -3.19 20.74
N ASP A 489 -31.35 -3.45 22.03
CA ASP A 489 -31.12 -2.45 23.08
C ASP A 489 -29.63 -2.12 23.18
N ILE A 490 -29.33 -0.82 23.29
CA ILE A 490 -27.97 -0.30 23.46
C ILE A 490 -27.77 0.03 24.94
N SER A 491 -26.82 -0.66 25.58
CA SER A 491 -26.57 -0.56 27.01
C SER A 491 -25.29 0.24 27.37
N VAL A 492 -24.52 0.66 26.38
CA VAL A 492 -23.24 1.38 26.53
C VAL A 492 -23.42 2.86 26.17
N ASP A 493 -22.50 3.71 26.61
CA ASP A 493 -22.47 5.12 26.23
C ASP A 493 -21.93 5.32 24.79
N ASP A 494 -21.98 6.56 24.31
CA ASP A 494 -21.60 6.86 22.94
C ASP A 494 -20.11 6.63 22.67
N ASP A 495 -19.28 6.82 23.68
CA ASP A 495 -17.85 6.68 23.60
C ASP A 495 -17.39 5.21 23.44
N GLU A 496 -18.12 4.29 24.05
CA GLU A 496 -17.96 2.85 23.84
C GLU A 496 -18.66 2.39 22.55
N LEU A 497 -19.88 2.87 22.30
CA LEU A 497 -20.74 2.45 21.19
C LEU A 497 -20.07 2.62 19.82
N VAL A 498 -19.31 3.69 19.63
CA VAL A 498 -18.69 4.00 18.31
C VAL A 498 -17.42 3.17 18.05
N HIS A 499 -17.00 2.33 19.00
CA HIS A 499 -15.81 1.46 18.86
C HIS A 499 -16.20 -0.02 18.82
N ARG A 500 -15.28 -0.85 18.30
CA ARG A 500 -15.37 -2.31 18.40
C ARG A 500 -15.10 -2.77 19.85
N PRO A 501 -15.75 -3.82 20.35
CA PRO A 501 -16.72 -4.67 19.63
C PRO A 501 -18.17 -4.15 19.67
N TYR A 502 -18.47 -3.10 20.43
CA TYR A 502 -19.85 -2.69 20.75
C TYR A 502 -20.66 -2.31 19.51
N VAL A 503 -20.05 -1.59 18.57
CA VAL A 503 -20.71 -1.24 17.30
C VAL A 503 -21.03 -2.47 16.43
N ASP A 504 -20.24 -3.55 16.57
CA ASP A 504 -20.42 -4.80 15.84
C ASP A 504 -21.66 -5.58 16.30
N GLU A 505 -22.11 -5.33 17.53
CA GLU A 505 -23.30 -5.97 18.11
C GLU A 505 -24.60 -5.35 17.62
N ILE A 506 -24.55 -4.20 16.93
CA ILE A 506 -25.75 -3.51 16.44
C ILE A 506 -26.31 -4.23 15.23
N VAL A 507 -27.54 -4.71 15.37
CA VAL A 507 -28.34 -5.34 14.31
C VAL A 507 -29.35 -4.34 13.77
N MET A 508 -29.47 -4.26 12.45
CA MET A 508 -30.43 -3.38 11.78
C MET A 508 -31.34 -4.18 10.84
N LYS A 509 -32.29 -3.50 10.24
CA LYS A 509 -33.19 -4.07 9.23
C LYS A 509 -32.78 -3.57 7.85
N CYS A 510 -32.72 -4.50 6.90
CA CYS A 510 -32.51 -4.16 5.49
C CYS A 510 -33.73 -3.40 4.93
N ASP A 511 -33.49 -2.24 4.32
CA ASP A 511 -34.59 -1.40 3.79
C ASP A 511 -35.26 -2.02 2.58
N LYS A 512 -34.58 -2.93 1.85
CA LYS A 512 -35.07 -3.54 0.62
C LYS A 512 -35.83 -4.85 0.84
N CYS A 513 -35.28 -5.78 1.62
CA CYS A 513 -35.87 -7.12 1.81
C CYS A 513 -36.36 -7.37 3.23
N GLY A 514 -36.02 -6.51 4.20
CA GLY A 514 -36.47 -6.63 5.59
C GLY A 514 -35.65 -7.62 6.45
N SER A 515 -34.63 -8.27 5.91
CA SER A 515 -33.73 -9.18 6.65
C SER A 515 -32.89 -8.43 7.69
N GLU A 516 -32.49 -9.13 8.74
CA GLU A 516 -31.54 -8.60 9.71
C GLU A 516 -30.14 -8.46 9.08
N VAL A 517 -29.50 -7.33 9.32
CA VAL A 517 -28.18 -7.01 8.80
C VAL A 517 -27.23 -6.67 9.95
N LYS A 518 -25.96 -7.08 9.80
CA LYS A 518 -24.87 -6.79 10.72
C LYS A 518 -23.82 -5.92 10.05
N ARG A 519 -23.07 -5.21 10.87
CA ARG A 519 -21.95 -4.39 10.40
C ARG A 519 -20.83 -5.27 9.83
N ILE A 520 -20.14 -4.77 8.81
CA ILE A 520 -18.89 -5.36 8.34
C ILE A 520 -17.79 -5.16 9.41
N PRO A 521 -16.89 -6.15 9.65
CA PRO A 521 -15.98 -6.11 10.81
C PRO A 521 -14.81 -5.12 10.67
N ASP A 522 -14.62 -4.49 9.51
CA ASP A 522 -13.46 -3.65 9.23
C ASP A 522 -13.51 -2.28 9.94
N VAL A 523 -12.33 -1.69 10.13
CA VAL A 523 -12.16 -0.29 10.54
C VAL A 523 -11.61 0.53 9.37
N LEU A 524 -11.73 1.85 9.44
CA LEU A 524 -11.22 2.77 8.43
C LEU A 524 -9.70 2.84 8.43
N ASP A 525 -9.16 3.11 7.27
CA ASP A 525 -7.82 3.62 7.12
C ASP A 525 -7.63 4.90 7.94
N VAL A 526 -6.62 4.94 8.81
CA VAL A 526 -6.32 6.08 9.69
C VAL A 526 -6.09 7.40 8.92
N TRP A 527 -5.78 7.33 7.63
CA TRP A 527 -5.69 8.52 6.77
C TRP A 527 -7.06 9.16 6.51
N ILE A 528 -8.18 8.44 6.73
CA ILE A 528 -9.51 9.03 6.76
C ILE A 528 -9.69 9.86 8.04
N ASP A 529 -9.26 9.34 9.20
CA ASP A 529 -9.34 10.05 10.48
C ASP A 529 -8.73 11.45 10.36
N SER A 530 -7.48 11.52 9.95
CA SER A 530 -6.79 12.80 9.76
C SER A 530 -7.26 13.56 8.51
N GLY A 531 -7.76 12.87 7.49
CA GLY A 531 -8.25 13.44 6.24
C GLY A 531 -9.52 14.27 6.40
N VAL A 532 -10.38 13.92 7.37
CA VAL A 532 -11.62 14.65 7.66
C VAL A 532 -11.43 15.79 8.67
N ALA A 533 -10.22 15.99 9.21
CA ALA A 533 -9.95 16.96 10.27
C ALA A 533 -10.50 18.37 9.97
N GLY A 534 -10.54 18.76 8.67
CA GLY A 534 -11.04 20.05 8.22
C GLY A 534 -12.45 20.41 8.65
N TRP A 535 -13.30 19.44 8.83
CA TRP A 535 -14.69 19.61 9.29
C TRP A 535 -15.00 18.82 10.55
N ALA A 536 -14.32 17.70 10.77
CA ALA A 536 -14.52 16.89 11.96
C ALA A 536 -14.08 17.61 13.24
N SER A 537 -13.00 18.40 13.21
CA SER A 537 -12.58 19.26 14.33
C SER A 537 -13.60 20.35 14.66
N LEU A 538 -14.49 20.67 13.74
CA LEU A 538 -15.61 21.60 13.88
C LEU A 538 -16.92 20.90 14.24
N TYR A 539 -16.89 19.57 14.36
CA TYR A 539 -18.06 18.71 14.62
C TYR A 539 -19.18 18.91 13.57
N TYR A 540 -18.79 19.06 12.30
CA TYR A 540 -19.73 19.13 11.19
C TYR A 540 -20.17 17.68 10.80
N PRO A 541 -21.45 17.46 10.46
CA PRO A 541 -22.51 18.43 10.16
C PRO A 541 -23.31 18.94 11.36
N GLN A 542 -23.07 18.46 12.58
CA GLN A 542 -23.89 18.81 13.76
C GLN A 542 -23.73 20.29 14.17
N GLN A 543 -22.51 20.88 14.05
CA GLN A 543 -22.22 22.27 14.44
C GLN A 543 -21.97 23.18 13.22
N GLN A 544 -23.02 23.49 12.47
CA GLN A 544 -22.93 24.28 11.24
C GLN A 544 -22.40 25.71 11.45
N ASP A 545 -22.71 26.34 12.57
CA ASP A 545 -22.25 27.71 12.85
C ASP A 545 -20.72 27.80 12.97
N LYS A 546 -20.10 26.85 13.68
CA LYS A 546 -18.64 26.74 13.76
C LYS A 546 -18.03 26.49 12.38
N PHE A 547 -18.63 25.56 11.61
CA PHE A 547 -18.17 25.25 10.27
C PHE A 547 -18.21 26.47 9.34
N ASN A 548 -19.31 27.19 9.30
CA ASN A 548 -19.46 28.37 8.45
C ASN A 548 -18.47 29.49 8.82
N GLN A 549 -18.02 29.55 10.08
CA GLN A 549 -17.06 30.53 10.54
C GLN A 549 -15.62 30.19 10.16
N TRP A 550 -15.24 28.89 10.19
CA TRP A 550 -13.85 28.46 10.19
C TRP A 550 -13.42 27.63 8.97
N PHE A 551 -14.34 27.09 8.18
CA PHE A 551 -14.02 26.27 6.99
C PHE A 551 -14.02 27.13 5.71
N PRO A 552 -13.10 26.91 4.74
CA PRO A 552 -11.92 26.03 4.78
C PRO A 552 -10.72 26.65 5.52
N TYR A 553 -9.74 25.83 5.90
CA TYR A 553 -8.51 26.31 6.54
C TYR A 553 -7.77 27.35 5.73
N ASP A 554 -7.25 28.40 6.38
CA ASP A 554 -6.45 29.42 5.70
C ASP A 554 -5.02 28.97 5.43
N PHE A 555 -4.47 28.06 6.26
CA PHE A 555 -3.07 27.65 6.15
C PHE A 555 -2.82 26.29 6.80
N ILE A 556 -2.09 25.42 6.09
CA ILE A 556 -1.54 24.16 6.62
C ILE A 556 -0.05 24.06 6.31
N THR A 557 0.71 23.32 7.12
CA THR A 557 2.13 23.07 6.87
C THR A 557 2.55 21.72 7.38
N GLU A 558 3.27 20.96 6.56
CA GLU A 558 3.86 19.65 6.88
C GLU A 558 5.09 19.36 5.99
N GLY A 559 5.76 18.24 6.27
CA GLY A 559 6.89 17.76 5.48
C GLY A 559 6.51 17.36 4.05
N HIS A 560 7.50 17.25 3.21
CA HIS A 560 7.32 16.93 1.78
C HIS A 560 6.79 15.51 1.52
N ASP A 561 6.89 14.60 2.48
CA ASP A 561 6.30 13.26 2.45
C ASP A 561 4.75 13.31 2.45
N GLN A 562 4.17 14.38 2.97
CA GLN A 562 2.72 14.53 3.11
C GLN A 562 1.99 14.84 1.78
N THR A 563 2.71 15.01 0.69
CA THR A 563 2.14 14.97 -0.66
C THR A 563 1.54 13.59 -1.01
N ARG A 564 2.03 12.51 -0.36
CA ARG A 564 1.49 11.15 -0.46
C ARG A 564 0.74 10.70 0.80
N GLY A 565 0.48 11.61 1.73
CA GLY A 565 -0.20 11.37 3.00
C GLY A 565 -1.29 12.41 3.23
N TRP A 566 -1.14 13.25 4.24
CA TRP A 566 -2.20 14.11 4.75
C TRP A 566 -2.74 15.16 3.75
N PHE A 567 -1.90 15.77 2.91
CA PHE A 567 -2.41 16.69 1.89
C PHE A 567 -3.34 15.99 0.91
N TYR A 568 -3.00 14.75 0.54
CA TYR A 568 -3.80 13.93 -0.36
C TYR A 568 -5.10 13.44 0.30
N SER A 569 -5.03 12.90 1.52
CA SER A 569 -6.22 12.39 2.21
C SER A 569 -7.25 13.49 2.46
N GLN A 570 -6.80 14.70 2.86
CA GLN A 570 -7.68 15.87 2.99
C GLN A 570 -8.30 16.31 1.67
N LEU A 571 -7.50 16.34 0.59
CA LEU A 571 -8.02 16.70 -0.73
C LEU A 571 -9.09 15.71 -1.19
N GLY A 572 -8.80 14.40 -1.11
CA GLY A 572 -9.74 13.35 -1.50
C GLY A 572 -11.04 13.39 -0.70
N ALA A 573 -10.93 13.35 0.63
CA ALA A 573 -12.09 13.41 1.52
C ALA A 573 -12.87 14.73 1.37
N GLY A 574 -12.19 15.87 1.20
CA GLY A 574 -12.81 17.18 1.02
C GLY A 574 -13.57 17.29 -0.30
N VAL A 575 -13.01 16.79 -1.40
CA VAL A 575 -13.69 16.80 -2.71
C VAL A 575 -14.90 15.87 -2.70
N ILE A 576 -14.81 14.71 -2.05
CA ILE A 576 -15.93 13.77 -1.90
C ILE A 576 -17.07 14.40 -1.08
N SER A 577 -16.77 14.93 0.11
CA SER A 577 -17.79 15.36 1.06
C SER A 577 -18.27 16.80 0.85
N MET A 578 -17.34 17.73 0.61
CA MET A 578 -17.60 19.18 0.51
C MET A 578 -17.58 19.72 -0.93
N GLY A 579 -17.09 18.92 -1.88
CA GLY A 579 -16.93 19.33 -3.27
C GLY A 579 -15.76 20.29 -3.53
N GLN A 580 -14.87 20.50 -2.55
CA GLN A 580 -13.72 21.39 -2.63
C GLN A 580 -12.56 20.94 -1.73
N VAL A 581 -11.37 21.48 -2.00
CA VAL A 581 -10.21 21.31 -1.11
C VAL A 581 -10.45 22.02 0.22
N PRO A 582 -10.10 21.41 1.38
CA PRO A 582 -10.38 22.01 2.69
C PRO A 582 -9.35 23.04 3.17
N TYR A 583 -8.36 23.40 2.37
CA TYR A 583 -7.30 24.35 2.72
C TYR A 583 -6.98 25.34 1.59
N LYS A 584 -6.58 26.57 1.93
CA LYS A 584 -6.28 27.64 0.97
C LYS A 584 -4.80 27.75 0.66
N LYS A 585 -3.92 27.51 1.65
CA LYS A 585 -2.46 27.65 1.52
C LYS A 585 -1.72 26.48 2.15
N VAL A 586 -0.66 26.05 1.49
CA VAL A 586 0.23 24.99 1.96
C VAL A 586 1.68 25.49 2.00
N LEU A 587 2.31 25.40 3.15
CA LEU A 587 3.76 25.49 3.27
C LEU A 587 4.32 24.08 3.41
N MET A 588 5.04 23.60 2.40
CA MET A 588 5.72 22.33 2.43
C MET A 588 7.18 22.53 2.83
N HIS A 589 7.62 21.89 3.91
CA HIS A 589 9.01 21.97 4.38
C HIS A 589 9.77 20.64 4.18
N GLY A 590 11.10 20.68 4.30
CA GLY A 590 11.97 19.50 4.28
C GLY A 590 12.00 18.78 5.63
N PHE A 591 12.74 17.68 5.68
CA PHE A 591 13.07 16.98 6.93
C PHE A 591 14.17 17.70 7.71
N VAL A 592 14.16 17.50 9.03
CA VAL A 592 15.33 17.79 9.87
C VAL A 592 16.34 16.66 9.66
N LEU A 593 17.55 17.04 9.28
CA LEU A 593 18.64 16.12 8.96
C LEU A 593 19.71 16.17 10.05
N ASP A 594 20.50 15.10 10.17
CA ASP A 594 21.69 15.08 11.02
C ASP A 594 22.85 15.91 10.40
N GLU A 595 23.97 15.98 11.08
CA GLU A 595 25.18 16.72 10.65
C GLU A 595 25.79 16.19 9.33
N HIS A 596 25.42 14.98 8.92
CA HIS A 596 25.85 14.35 7.67
C HIS A 596 24.80 14.48 6.55
N GLY A 597 23.69 15.22 6.78
CA GLY A 597 22.62 15.39 5.83
C GLY A 597 21.70 14.17 5.68
N LYS A 598 21.72 13.23 6.62
CA LYS A 598 20.86 12.04 6.65
C LYS A 598 19.63 12.30 7.49
N LYS A 599 18.50 11.68 7.09
CA LYS A 599 17.25 11.71 7.87
C LYS A 599 17.51 11.10 9.26
N MET A 600 17.10 11.79 10.31
CA MET A 600 17.15 11.27 11.67
C MET A 600 16.16 10.11 11.84
N SER A 601 16.62 9.01 12.43
CA SER A 601 15.76 7.88 12.80
C SER A 601 16.27 7.22 14.09
N LYS A 602 15.32 6.66 14.88
CA LYS A 602 15.67 5.94 16.12
C LYS A 602 16.54 4.70 15.83
N SER A 603 16.34 4.05 14.71
CA SER A 603 17.10 2.87 14.29
C SER A 603 18.57 3.19 13.93
N LEU A 604 18.85 4.42 13.48
CA LEU A 604 20.21 4.89 13.17
C LEU A 604 20.92 5.49 14.40
N GLY A 605 20.20 5.71 15.51
CA GLY A 605 20.76 6.32 16.72
C GLY A 605 21.22 7.77 16.57
N ASN A 606 20.81 8.45 15.48
CA ASN A 606 21.21 9.83 15.15
C ASN A 606 20.11 10.87 15.52
N VAL A 607 19.18 10.50 16.38
CA VAL A 607 18.09 11.37 16.81
C VAL A 607 18.55 12.26 17.95
N VAL A 608 18.34 13.57 17.81
CA VAL A 608 18.48 14.55 18.89
C VAL A 608 17.08 14.81 19.44
N SER A 609 16.90 14.77 20.76
CA SER A 609 15.60 15.05 21.38
C SER A 609 15.35 16.56 21.49
N PRO A 610 14.09 17.02 21.43
CA PRO A 610 13.75 18.41 21.73
C PRO A 610 14.18 18.83 23.16
N GLU A 611 14.12 17.92 24.13
CA GLU A 611 14.55 18.14 25.52
C GLU A 611 16.04 18.54 25.57
N GLU A 612 16.92 17.80 24.89
CA GLU A 612 18.37 18.12 24.82
C GLU A 612 18.62 19.50 24.21
N VAL A 613 17.81 19.88 23.22
CA VAL A 613 17.92 21.22 22.60
C VAL A 613 17.46 22.30 23.58
N ILE A 614 16.34 22.06 24.28
CA ILE A 614 15.82 23.00 25.28
C ILE A 614 16.81 23.14 26.45
N GLU A 615 17.38 22.08 26.98
CA GLU A 615 18.38 22.10 28.04
C GLU A 615 19.63 22.90 27.64
N LYS A 616 20.08 22.78 26.39
CA LYS A 616 21.31 23.41 25.92
C LYS A 616 21.12 24.86 25.47
N TYR A 617 19.97 25.17 24.88
CA TYR A 617 19.74 26.45 24.20
C TYR A 617 18.54 27.25 24.72
N LEU A 618 17.81 26.72 25.69
CA LEU A 618 16.50 27.19 26.18
C LEU A 618 15.37 27.01 25.15
N SER A 619 14.12 27.09 25.61
CA SER A 619 12.99 27.10 24.69
C SER A 619 13.02 28.35 23.82
N LEU A 620 12.57 28.24 22.57
CA LEU A 620 12.54 29.35 21.59
C LEU A 620 11.82 30.60 22.08
N ILE A 621 10.93 30.48 23.08
CA ILE A 621 10.24 31.60 23.71
C ILE A 621 11.21 32.49 24.50
N HIS A 622 12.27 31.92 25.05
CA HIS A 622 13.25 32.67 25.85
C HIS A 622 14.35 33.31 24.99
N ILE A 623 14.41 32.97 23.72
CA ILE A 623 15.32 33.56 22.73
C ILE A 623 14.61 34.70 21.99
#